data_e7c11a7f2b4e4b2a692f4776543093b3
#
_entry.id   e7c11a7f2b4e4b2a692f4776543093b3
#
_cell.length_a   1.000
_cell.length_b   1.000
_cell.length_c   1.000
_cell.angle_alpha   90.00
_cell.angle_beta   90.00
_cell.angle_gamma   90.00
#
_symmetry.space_group_name_H-M   'P 1'
#
loop_
_entity.id
_entity.type
_entity.pdbx_description
1 polymer ?
#
loop_
_entity_poly.entity_id
_entity_poly.type
_entity_poly.pdbx_seq_one_letter_code
_entity_poly.pdbx_strand_id
1 'polypeptide(L)'
;MTHVTEIFRHPLKSHGREALQKVSLSAGMTMPWDRRWAVVHESSNADGSKWVPCANFSRGSKAPALMAITAKMHEATQTLTLSHPERKDFTFQPDDTRQLSGFLAWVKPLMPTERAQSVRIIRVAERGMTDTDFPSISINSHASLRALSEHMKTPLSPLRWRGNIWLDGLEPWSEHSWVGKVFSIGSAVFEGIEPIVRCLATTANPETGTRDADTLNGLKSGWKHQNFGLYAKVIEAGDTILNDEVKLL
;
A
#
# COMPACT_ATOMS: atom_id res chain seq x y z
N MET A 1 11.61 20.06 -11.52
CA MET A 1 12.31 19.28 -10.48
C MET A 1 11.37 18.20 -9.95
N THR A 2 11.87 17.00 -9.77
CA THR A 2 11.10 15.90 -9.21
C THR A 2 10.99 16.06 -7.70
N HIS A 3 9.78 15.96 -7.16
CA HIS A 3 9.53 16.18 -5.75
C HIS A 3 8.41 15.28 -5.22
N VAL A 4 8.37 15.12 -3.88
CA VAL A 4 7.34 14.35 -3.16
C VAL A 4 6.06 15.17 -3.07
N THR A 5 4.95 14.59 -3.51
CA THR A 5 3.62 15.21 -3.42
C THR A 5 2.75 14.59 -2.34
N GLU A 6 2.89 13.28 -2.11
CA GLU A 6 2.08 12.55 -1.14
C GLU A 6 2.89 11.44 -0.50
N ILE A 7 2.64 11.20 0.79
CA ILE A 7 3.18 10.08 1.54
C ILE A 7 2.00 9.35 2.19
N PHE A 8 1.88 8.05 1.92
CA PHE A 8 0.84 7.20 2.52
C PHE A 8 1.44 6.04 3.27
N ARG A 9 0.79 5.69 4.37
CA ARG A 9 1.05 4.47 5.12
C ARG A 9 -0.22 3.63 5.21
N HIS A 10 -0.06 2.32 5.29
CA HIS A 10 -1.14 1.34 5.28
C HIS A 10 -1.00 0.41 6.49
N PRO A 11 -1.37 0.83 7.71
CA PRO A 11 -1.02 0.10 8.93
C PRO A 11 -1.46 -1.36 8.96
N LEU A 12 -2.67 -1.63 8.47
CA LEU A 12 -3.20 -2.99 8.32
C LEU A 12 -3.26 -3.36 6.83
N LYS A 13 -2.56 -4.43 6.43
CA LYS A 13 -2.47 -4.88 5.04
C LYS A 13 -3.85 -5.01 4.41
N SER A 14 -4.07 -4.34 3.28
CA SER A 14 -5.34 -4.24 2.54
C SER A 14 -6.50 -3.53 3.26
N HIS A 15 -6.35 -3.13 4.52
CA HIS A 15 -7.41 -2.54 5.33
C HIS A 15 -7.02 -1.13 5.78
N GLY A 16 -7.29 -0.17 4.92
CA GLY A 16 -7.07 1.24 5.24
C GLY A 16 -5.75 1.83 4.75
N ARG A 17 -5.73 3.13 4.79
CA ARG A 17 -4.63 4.02 4.43
C ARG A 17 -4.75 5.31 5.22
N GLU A 18 -3.63 5.95 5.48
CA GLU A 18 -3.56 7.31 6.01
C GLU A 18 -2.47 8.10 5.31
N ALA A 19 -2.67 9.41 5.19
CA ALA A 19 -1.70 10.35 4.67
C ALA A 19 -0.76 10.83 5.77
N LEU A 20 0.51 11.03 5.41
CA LEU A 20 1.55 11.55 6.29
C LEU A 20 2.14 12.83 5.69
N GLN A 21 2.62 13.74 6.56
CA GLN A 21 3.39 14.92 6.13
C GLN A 21 4.88 14.61 6.06
N LYS A 22 5.33 13.67 6.89
CA LYS A 22 6.71 13.30 7.08
C LYS A 22 6.82 11.85 7.52
N VAL A 23 7.92 11.20 7.15
CA VAL A 23 8.29 9.88 7.67
C VAL A 23 9.80 9.80 7.88
N SER A 24 10.24 9.25 9.02
CA SER A 24 11.63 8.91 9.28
C SER A 24 11.84 7.44 8.93
N LEU A 25 12.76 7.17 8.02
CA LEU A 25 13.04 5.85 7.46
C LEU A 25 14.36 5.30 8.01
N SER A 26 14.42 3.99 8.20
CA SER A 26 15.61 3.27 8.65
C SER A 26 16.13 2.34 7.57
N ALA A 27 17.45 2.25 7.42
CA ALA A 27 18.08 1.38 6.44
C ALA A 27 17.65 -0.09 6.63
N GLY A 28 17.34 -0.76 5.54
CA GLY A 28 16.92 -2.17 5.54
C GLY A 28 15.52 -2.45 6.11
N MET A 29 14.74 -1.40 6.46
CA MET A 29 13.42 -1.56 7.08
C MET A 29 12.30 -1.12 6.13
N THR A 30 11.08 -1.61 6.40
CA THR A 30 9.86 -1.05 5.82
C THR A 30 9.54 0.31 6.43
N MET A 31 8.69 1.11 5.78
CA MET A 31 8.17 2.35 6.38
C MET A 31 7.55 2.04 7.76
N PRO A 32 7.82 2.85 8.79
CA PRO A 32 7.26 2.66 10.13
C PRO A 32 5.73 2.52 10.10
N TRP A 33 5.24 1.49 10.79
CA TRP A 33 3.81 1.13 10.87
C TRP A 33 3.15 0.73 9.54
N ASP A 34 3.84 0.80 8.43
CA ASP A 34 3.27 0.38 7.14
C ASP A 34 3.17 -1.15 7.08
N ARG A 35 1.94 -1.64 6.84
CA ARG A 35 1.61 -3.07 6.80
C ARG A 35 2.14 -3.84 8.02
N ARG A 36 2.14 -3.15 9.17
CA ARG A 36 2.58 -3.72 10.45
C ARG A 36 1.80 -4.98 10.77
N TRP A 37 0.50 -4.99 10.46
CA TRP A 37 -0.40 -6.12 10.65
C TRP A 37 -0.98 -6.59 9.33
N ALA A 38 -1.38 -7.87 9.30
CA ALA A 38 -2.08 -8.47 8.17
C ALA A 38 -3.23 -9.35 8.65
N VAL A 39 -4.34 -9.34 7.90
CA VAL A 39 -5.54 -10.12 8.23
C VAL A 39 -5.48 -11.45 7.49
N VAL A 40 -5.33 -12.53 8.23
CA VAL A 40 -5.27 -13.91 7.71
C VAL A 40 -6.69 -14.41 7.44
N HIS A 41 -6.89 -15.10 6.31
CA HIS A 41 -8.15 -15.76 6.00
C HIS A 41 -8.13 -17.25 6.40
N GLU A 42 -9.31 -17.87 6.54
CA GLU A 42 -9.50 -19.23 7.05
C GLU A 42 -8.74 -20.34 6.29
N SER A 43 -8.47 -20.13 4.99
CA SER A 43 -7.72 -21.09 4.17
C SER A 43 -6.19 -20.92 4.29
N SER A 44 -5.69 -20.12 5.25
CA SER A 44 -4.26 -19.88 5.43
C SER A 44 -3.79 -20.30 6.83
N ASN A 45 -2.60 -20.91 6.88
CA ASN A 45 -1.91 -21.30 8.11
C ASN A 45 -0.85 -20.29 8.57
N ALA A 46 -0.80 -19.06 7.98
CA ALA A 46 0.16 -18.05 8.38
C ALA A 46 -0.04 -17.67 9.86
N ASP A 47 1.03 -17.70 10.64
CA ASP A 47 1.04 -17.51 12.10
C ASP A 47 1.82 -16.28 12.56
N GLY A 48 2.53 -15.59 11.65
CA GLY A 48 3.36 -14.44 11.97
C GLY A 48 4.81 -14.78 12.32
N SER A 49 5.21 -16.04 12.32
CA SER A 49 6.59 -16.45 12.59
C SER A 49 7.57 -15.98 11.51
N LYS A 50 7.09 -15.81 10.28
CA LYS A 50 7.87 -15.32 9.13
C LYS A 50 6.98 -14.59 8.13
N TRP A 51 7.61 -13.82 7.25
CA TRP A 51 6.92 -13.25 6.11
C TRP A 51 6.37 -14.34 5.18
N VAL A 52 5.16 -14.12 4.66
CA VAL A 52 4.51 -14.98 3.67
C VAL A 52 3.83 -14.13 2.59
N PRO A 53 3.67 -14.66 1.35
CA PRO A 53 3.05 -13.95 0.24
C PRO A 53 1.62 -13.49 0.54
N CYS A 54 1.17 -12.44 -0.18
CA CYS A 54 -0.14 -11.81 -0.03
C CYS A 54 -1.34 -12.77 -0.21
N ALA A 55 -1.10 -13.94 -0.81
CA ALA A 55 -2.12 -14.99 -0.98
C ALA A 55 -2.70 -15.50 0.35
N ASN A 56 -1.98 -15.33 1.45
CA ASN A 56 -2.37 -15.78 2.79
C ASN A 56 -3.34 -14.81 3.50
N PHE A 57 -3.63 -13.65 2.91
CA PHE A 57 -4.34 -12.57 3.58
C PHE A 57 -5.63 -12.16 2.84
N SER A 58 -6.59 -11.67 3.61
CA SER A 58 -7.72 -10.92 3.09
C SER A 58 -7.20 -9.68 2.34
N ARG A 59 -7.60 -9.51 1.08
CA ARG A 59 -6.97 -8.51 0.20
C ARG A 59 -7.94 -7.87 -0.79
N GLY A 60 -7.70 -6.61 -1.15
CA GLY A 60 -8.53 -5.82 -2.06
C GLY A 60 -8.73 -6.45 -3.44
N SER A 61 -7.78 -7.30 -3.91
CA SER A 61 -7.94 -8.03 -5.18
C SER A 61 -9.04 -9.09 -5.14
N LYS A 62 -9.48 -9.54 -3.96
CA LYS A 62 -10.54 -10.54 -3.75
C LYS A 62 -11.78 -9.95 -3.07
N ALA A 63 -11.59 -8.93 -2.25
CA ALA A 63 -12.63 -8.20 -1.53
C ALA A 63 -12.46 -6.69 -1.81
N PRO A 64 -13.01 -6.18 -2.93
CA PRO A 64 -12.77 -4.81 -3.38
C PRO A 64 -13.27 -3.76 -2.38
N ALA A 65 -14.32 -4.04 -1.60
CA ALA A 65 -14.83 -3.13 -0.57
C ALA A 65 -13.75 -2.74 0.45
N LEU A 66 -12.75 -3.61 0.73
CA LEU A 66 -11.63 -3.28 1.60
C LEU A 66 -10.80 -2.07 1.12
N MET A 67 -10.87 -1.73 -0.16
CA MET A 67 -10.14 -0.59 -0.73
C MET A 67 -10.71 0.76 -0.31
N ALA A 68 -11.97 0.82 0.11
CA ALA A 68 -12.60 2.04 0.60
C ALA A 68 -12.30 2.32 2.09
N ILE A 69 -11.63 1.42 2.78
CA ILE A 69 -11.25 1.64 4.18
C ILE A 69 -10.18 2.74 4.26
N THR A 70 -10.36 3.71 5.15
CA THR A 70 -9.32 4.62 5.62
C THR A 70 -8.86 4.19 7.01
N ALA A 71 -7.66 4.62 7.40
CA ALA A 71 -7.08 4.27 8.69
C ALA A 71 -6.50 5.52 9.36
N LYS A 72 -6.50 5.52 10.69
CA LYS A 72 -5.76 6.46 11.52
C LYS A 72 -5.02 5.69 12.60
N MET A 73 -3.69 5.77 12.56
CA MET A 73 -2.81 5.11 13.53
C MET A 73 -2.47 6.06 14.66
N HIS A 74 -2.71 5.61 15.89
CA HIS A 74 -2.27 6.28 17.10
C HIS A 74 -1.05 5.52 17.66
N GLU A 75 0.15 5.96 17.29
CA GLU A 75 1.40 5.24 17.52
C GLU A 75 1.68 5.02 19.02
N ALA A 76 1.45 6.04 19.86
CA ALA A 76 1.73 5.96 21.29
C ALA A 76 0.91 4.87 22.01
N THR A 77 -0.33 4.62 21.56
CA THR A 77 -1.23 3.61 22.13
C THR A 77 -1.31 2.34 21.28
N GLN A 78 -0.66 2.33 20.12
CA GLN A 78 -0.76 1.27 19.10
C GLN A 78 -2.22 0.96 18.72
N THR A 79 -3.06 2.00 18.71
CA THR A 79 -4.49 1.90 18.42
C THR A 79 -4.75 2.31 16.97
N LEU A 80 -5.56 1.53 16.28
CA LEU A 80 -5.96 1.78 14.89
C LEU A 80 -7.45 2.09 14.82
N THR A 81 -7.80 3.23 14.25
CA THR A 81 -9.19 3.56 13.88
C THR A 81 -9.36 3.30 12.40
N LEU A 82 -10.34 2.48 12.04
CA LEU A 82 -10.75 2.19 10.67
C LEU A 82 -12.10 2.87 10.38
N SER A 83 -12.22 3.50 9.22
CA SER A 83 -13.46 4.10 8.74
C SER A 83 -13.78 3.56 7.34
N HIS A 84 -15.07 3.40 7.02
CA HIS A 84 -15.57 2.95 5.72
C HIS A 84 -16.90 3.62 5.44
N PRO A 85 -17.22 4.02 4.19
CA PRO A 85 -18.48 4.73 3.87
C PRO A 85 -19.76 4.05 4.37
N GLU A 86 -19.79 2.73 4.39
CA GLU A 86 -20.97 1.93 4.77
C GLU A 86 -20.89 1.41 6.22
N ARG A 87 -19.89 1.80 7.01
CA ARG A 87 -19.67 1.28 8.37
C ARG A 87 -19.38 2.43 9.34
N LYS A 88 -19.82 2.26 10.58
CA LYS A 88 -19.35 3.14 11.66
C LYS A 88 -17.86 2.91 11.90
N ASP A 89 -17.16 3.94 12.33
CA ASP A 89 -15.75 3.84 12.71
C ASP A 89 -15.54 2.76 13.75
N PHE A 90 -14.43 2.04 13.61
CA PHE A 90 -14.03 0.99 14.54
C PHE A 90 -12.60 1.22 15.02
N THR A 91 -12.45 1.39 16.33
CA THR A 91 -11.17 1.63 16.98
C THR A 91 -10.77 0.44 17.82
N PHE A 92 -9.54 -0.06 17.63
CA PHE A 92 -9.03 -1.23 18.35
C PHE A 92 -7.50 -1.25 18.37
N GLN A 93 -6.94 -2.11 19.21
CA GLN A 93 -5.53 -2.48 19.22
C GLN A 93 -5.36 -3.82 18.49
N PRO A 94 -4.72 -3.86 17.30
CA PRO A 94 -4.62 -5.09 16.51
C PRO A 94 -3.88 -6.27 17.21
N ASP A 95 -3.00 -5.96 18.16
CA ASP A 95 -2.29 -6.97 18.98
C ASP A 95 -3.10 -7.46 20.20
N ASP A 96 -4.23 -6.83 20.53
CA ASP A 96 -5.12 -7.28 21.62
C ASP A 96 -6.13 -8.31 21.08
N THR A 97 -5.87 -9.58 21.34
CA THR A 97 -6.71 -10.69 20.88
C THR A 97 -8.16 -10.63 21.41
N ARG A 98 -8.41 -9.94 22.53
CA ARG A 98 -9.77 -9.74 23.09
C ARG A 98 -10.63 -8.85 22.18
N GLN A 99 -10.03 -8.01 21.37
CA GLN A 99 -10.72 -7.10 20.44
C GLN A 99 -10.89 -7.71 19.03
N LEU A 100 -10.28 -8.87 18.78
CA LEU A 100 -10.32 -9.53 17.46
C LEU A 100 -11.74 -9.82 16.99
N SER A 101 -12.62 -10.32 17.85
CA SER A 101 -14.01 -10.64 17.49
C SER A 101 -14.78 -9.40 17.00
N GLY A 102 -14.57 -8.25 17.64
CA GLY A 102 -15.15 -6.97 17.23
C GLY A 102 -14.68 -6.55 15.84
N PHE A 103 -13.36 -6.64 15.57
CA PHE A 103 -12.80 -6.37 14.25
C PHE A 103 -13.36 -7.32 13.17
N LEU A 104 -13.43 -8.64 13.46
CA LEU A 104 -13.97 -9.61 12.52
C LEU A 104 -15.45 -9.35 12.20
N ALA A 105 -16.26 -8.98 13.19
CA ALA A 105 -17.65 -8.58 13.00
C ALA A 105 -17.77 -7.29 12.17
N TRP A 106 -16.84 -6.35 12.36
CA TRP A 106 -16.81 -5.11 11.60
C TRP A 106 -16.44 -5.32 10.13
N VAL A 107 -15.44 -6.16 9.84
CA VAL A 107 -14.94 -6.38 8.47
C VAL A 107 -15.78 -7.38 7.67
N LYS A 108 -16.49 -8.29 8.34
CA LYS A 108 -17.26 -9.37 7.69
C LYS A 108 -18.20 -8.90 6.56
N PRO A 109 -18.99 -7.83 6.71
CA PRO A 109 -19.86 -7.35 5.63
C PRO A 109 -19.12 -6.81 4.40
N LEU A 110 -17.82 -6.49 4.54
CA LEU A 110 -16.95 -6.04 3.44
C LEU A 110 -16.29 -7.20 2.68
N MET A 111 -16.47 -8.43 3.18
CA MET A 111 -15.93 -9.64 2.57
C MET A 111 -17.00 -10.33 1.73
N PRO A 112 -16.72 -10.69 0.45
CA PRO A 112 -17.65 -11.48 -0.33
C PRO A 112 -17.88 -12.85 0.32
N THR A 113 -19.14 -13.30 0.35
CA THR A 113 -19.54 -14.54 1.04
C THR A 113 -18.94 -15.81 0.41
N GLU A 114 -18.64 -15.76 -0.89
CA GLU A 114 -18.03 -16.87 -1.65
C GLU A 114 -16.49 -16.90 -1.52
N ARG A 115 -15.90 -16.01 -0.71
CA ARG A 115 -14.46 -15.96 -0.47
C ARG A 115 -14.12 -16.40 0.94
N ALA A 116 -12.91 -16.93 1.10
CA ALA A 116 -12.36 -17.26 2.42
C ALA A 116 -12.44 -16.05 3.37
N GLN A 117 -13.04 -16.26 4.53
CA GLN A 117 -13.34 -15.21 5.50
C GLN A 117 -12.13 -14.87 6.38
N SER A 118 -12.07 -13.64 6.84
CA SER A 118 -11.04 -13.18 7.80
C SER A 118 -11.20 -13.90 9.14
N VAL A 119 -10.09 -14.39 9.71
CA VAL A 119 -10.14 -15.16 10.97
C VAL A 119 -9.20 -14.68 12.06
N ARG A 120 -8.08 -14.04 11.71
CA ARG A 120 -7.11 -13.52 12.69
C ARG A 120 -6.25 -12.40 12.13
N ILE A 121 -5.61 -11.66 13.01
CA ILE A 121 -4.60 -10.66 12.69
C ILE A 121 -3.25 -11.21 13.14
N ILE A 122 -2.23 -11.03 12.30
CA ILE A 122 -0.85 -11.38 12.61
C ILE A 122 0.08 -10.22 12.27
N ARG A 123 1.27 -10.26 12.85
CA ARG A 123 2.42 -9.44 12.46
C ARG A 123 3.71 -10.25 12.48
N VAL A 124 4.68 -9.84 11.70
CA VAL A 124 6.06 -10.30 11.81
C VAL A 124 6.84 -9.31 12.66
N ALA A 125 7.76 -9.79 13.49
CA ALA A 125 8.42 -8.96 14.50
C ALA A 125 9.18 -7.76 13.88
N GLU A 126 9.96 -8.01 12.84
CA GLU A 126 11.01 -7.08 12.38
C GLU A 126 10.68 -6.32 11.09
N ARG A 127 9.52 -6.55 10.47
CA ARG A 127 9.16 -5.88 9.21
C ARG A 127 7.65 -5.77 9.01
N GLY A 128 7.24 -4.85 8.14
CA GLY A 128 5.87 -4.82 7.62
C GLY A 128 5.60 -5.99 6.65
N MET A 129 4.35 -6.40 6.56
CA MET A 129 3.86 -7.46 5.65
C MET A 129 3.65 -6.90 4.24
N THR A 130 4.71 -6.29 3.65
CA THR A 130 4.72 -5.81 2.25
C THR A 130 4.51 -6.95 1.26
N ASP A 131 4.33 -6.66 -0.03
CA ASP A 131 4.06 -7.70 -1.05
C ASP A 131 5.33 -8.38 -1.58
N THR A 132 6.51 -7.93 -1.15
CA THR A 132 7.82 -8.46 -1.50
C THR A 132 8.42 -9.29 -0.35
N ASP A 133 9.32 -10.21 -0.64
CA ASP A 133 10.08 -10.99 0.34
C ASP A 133 11.20 -10.17 1.03
N PHE A 134 11.47 -8.96 0.54
CA PHE A 134 12.36 -7.98 1.16
C PHE A 134 11.58 -6.77 1.72
N PRO A 135 12.11 -6.03 2.70
CA PRO A 135 11.54 -4.78 3.18
C PRO A 135 11.49 -3.75 2.05
N SER A 136 10.29 -3.41 1.58
CA SER A 136 10.11 -2.50 0.45
C SER A 136 9.30 -1.27 0.81
N ILE A 137 9.60 -0.18 0.10
CA ILE A 137 8.78 1.03 0.01
C ILE A 137 8.41 1.19 -1.46
N SER A 138 7.14 1.53 -1.74
CA SER A 138 6.68 1.74 -3.10
C SER A 138 6.77 3.22 -3.48
N ILE A 139 7.44 3.48 -4.60
CA ILE A 139 7.59 4.79 -5.23
C ILE A 139 6.68 4.83 -6.46
N ASN A 140 5.87 5.86 -6.59
CA ASN A 140 4.90 6.00 -7.66
C ASN A 140 4.97 7.38 -8.28
N SER A 141 4.56 7.50 -9.55
CA SER A 141 4.65 8.74 -10.33
C SER A 141 3.26 9.24 -10.72
N HIS A 142 2.98 10.52 -10.45
CA HIS A 142 1.79 11.19 -10.95
C HIS A 142 1.82 11.36 -12.48
N ALA A 143 2.99 11.50 -13.09
CA ALA A 143 3.11 11.55 -14.55
C ALA A 143 2.64 10.24 -15.19
N SER A 144 3.07 9.08 -14.64
CA SER A 144 2.59 7.75 -15.06
C SER A 144 1.09 7.58 -14.84
N LEU A 145 0.57 8.09 -13.70
CA LEU A 145 -0.87 8.07 -13.41
C LEU A 145 -1.67 8.90 -14.41
N ARG A 146 -1.20 10.11 -14.75
CA ARG A 146 -1.84 10.95 -15.77
C ARG A 146 -1.85 10.26 -17.13
N ALA A 147 -0.71 9.73 -17.57
CA ALA A 147 -0.61 9.02 -18.85
C ALA A 147 -1.59 7.82 -18.93
N LEU A 148 -1.72 7.04 -17.85
CA LEU A 148 -2.69 5.94 -17.79
C LEU A 148 -4.13 6.47 -17.81
N SER A 149 -4.44 7.52 -17.04
CA SER A 149 -5.77 8.13 -16.99
C SER A 149 -6.20 8.66 -18.36
N GLU A 150 -5.29 9.31 -19.09
CA GLU A 150 -5.51 9.79 -20.46
C GLU A 150 -5.76 8.64 -21.43
N HIS A 151 -4.92 7.59 -21.40
CA HIS A 151 -5.09 6.40 -22.23
C HIS A 151 -6.45 5.72 -21.99
N MET A 152 -6.87 5.61 -20.73
CA MET A 152 -8.16 5.02 -20.35
C MET A 152 -9.34 5.97 -20.51
N LYS A 153 -9.10 7.25 -20.78
CA LYS A 153 -10.13 8.33 -20.81
C LYS A 153 -10.97 8.35 -19.53
N THR A 154 -10.33 8.07 -18.41
CA THR A 154 -10.97 7.98 -17.09
C THR A 154 -10.02 8.51 -16.04
N PRO A 155 -10.41 9.49 -15.21
CA PRO A 155 -9.57 9.97 -14.13
C PRO A 155 -9.35 8.86 -13.10
N LEU A 156 -8.09 8.61 -12.74
CA LEU A 156 -7.71 7.59 -11.77
C LEU A 156 -7.15 8.24 -10.50
N SER A 157 -7.69 7.84 -9.36
CA SER A 157 -7.16 8.26 -8.06
C SER A 157 -5.83 7.55 -7.74
N PRO A 158 -4.81 8.25 -7.19
CA PRO A 158 -3.56 7.63 -6.73
C PRO A 158 -3.80 6.60 -5.63
N LEU A 159 -4.86 6.73 -4.86
CA LEU A 159 -5.21 5.84 -3.75
C LEU A 159 -5.50 4.38 -4.18
N ARG A 160 -5.82 4.14 -5.46
CA ARG A 160 -6.02 2.78 -6.02
C ARG A 160 -4.78 1.91 -5.91
N TRP A 161 -3.61 2.54 -5.98
CA TRP A 161 -2.33 1.86 -6.09
C TRP A 161 -1.71 1.47 -4.75
N ARG A 162 -2.24 2.01 -3.65
CA ARG A 162 -1.72 1.77 -2.28
C ARG A 162 -0.21 2.00 -2.20
N GLY A 163 0.26 3.02 -2.92
CA GLY A 163 1.65 3.46 -2.93
C GLY A 163 2.05 4.18 -1.66
N ASN A 164 3.33 4.12 -1.28
CA ASN A 164 3.84 4.82 -0.11
C ASN A 164 4.25 6.26 -0.43
N ILE A 165 5.10 6.47 -1.42
CA ILE A 165 5.61 7.80 -1.79
C ILE A 165 5.19 8.07 -3.23
N TRP A 166 4.60 9.24 -3.43
CA TRP A 166 4.19 9.73 -4.74
C TRP A 166 5.03 10.92 -5.14
N LEU A 167 5.50 10.88 -6.38
CA LEU A 167 6.37 11.88 -6.98
C LEU A 167 5.68 12.59 -8.13
N ASP A 168 5.96 13.88 -8.28
CA ASP A 168 5.64 14.62 -9.51
C ASP A 168 6.92 15.23 -10.11
N GLY A 169 6.82 15.70 -11.37
CA GLY A 169 7.94 16.27 -12.11
C GLY A 169 8.81 15.24 -12.84
N LEU A 170 8.36 13.99 -12.95
CA LEU A 170 8.95 12.96 -13.80
C LEU A 170 8.29 12.93 -15.19
N GLU A 171 9.00 12.36 -16.18
CA GLU A 171 8.35 11.85 -17.39
C GLU A 171 7.59 10.55 -17.07
N PRO A 172 6.48 10.25 -17.77
CA PRO A 172 5.73 9.01 -17.55
C PRO A 172 6.64 7.78 -17.69
N TRP A 173 6.52 6.86 -16.71
CA TRP A 173 7.22 5.56 -16.63
C TRP A 173 8.73 5.67 -16.41
N SER A 174 9.31 6.86 -16.27
CA SER A 174 10.75 7.03 -16.05
C SER A 174 11.20 6.42 -14.72
N GLU A 175 10.32 6.30 -13.72
CA GLU A 175 10.60 5.61 -12.46
C GLU A 175 11.01 4.14 -12.67
N HIS A 176 10.57 3.48 -13.73
CA HIS A 176 10.98 2.11 -14.04
C HIS A 176 12.47 2.01 -14.43
N SER A 177 13.06 3.09 -14.96
CA SER A 177 14.48 3.15 -15.28
C SER A 177 15.39 3.23 -14.06
N TRP A 178 14.82 3.34 -12.85
CA TRP A 178 15.56 3.43 -11.59
C TRP A 178 15.88 2.06 -10.98
N VAL A 179 15.48 0.97 -11.61
CA VAL A 179 15.90 -0.38 -11.20
C VAL A 179 17.43 -0.47 -11.22
N GLY A 180 18.03 -0.88 -10.10
CA GLY A 180 19.47 -0.95 -9.89
C GLY A 180 20.15 0.42 -9.68
N LYS A 181 19.40 1.51 -9.62
CA LYS A 181 19.94 2.85 -9.36
C LYS A 181 19.70 3.27 -7.91
N VAL A 182 20.61 4.13 -7.44
CA VAL A 182 20.53 4.77 -6.13
C VAL A 182 19.99 6.19 -6.32
N PHE A 183 19.08 6.59 -5.43
CA PHE A 183 18.49 7.93 -5.43
C PHE A 183 18.15 8.39 -4.01
N SER A 184 18.14 9.70 -3.80
CA SER A 184 17.71 10.28 -2.52
C SER A 184 16.31 10.88 -2.63
N ILE A 185 15.57 10.84 -1.52
CA ILE A 185 14.33 11.59 -1.30
C ILE A 185 14.47 12.26 0.06
N GLY A 186 14.60 13.58 0.09
CA GLY A 186 15.01 14.29 1.29
C GLY A 186 16.40 13.85 1.76
N SER A 187 16.52 13.42 3.02
CA SER A 187 17.80 12.88 3.55
C SER A 187 17.89 11.36 3.49
N ALA A 188 16.82 10.63 3.13
CA ALA A 188 16.86 9.18 2.98
C ALA A 188 17.38 8.76 1.61
N VAL A 189 18.15 7.67 1.56
CA VAL A 189 18.71 7.11 0.32
C VAL A 189 18.10 5.74 0.03
N PHE A 190 17.75 5.54 -1.22
CA PHE A 190 17.04 4.36 -1.71
C PHE A 190 17.79 3.67 -2.86
N GLU A 191 17.59 2.37 -2.98
CA GLU A 191 17.94 1.58 -4.16
C GLU A 191 16.64 1.09 -4.81
N GLY A 192 16.47 1.34 -6.11
CA GLY A 192 15.37 0.81 -6.91
C GLY A 192 15.58 -0.66 -7.20
N ILE A 193 14.59 -1.52 -6.89
CA ILE A 193 14.76 -2.96 -6.98
C ILE A 193 14.00 -3.55 -8.17
N GLU A 194 12.70 -3.32 -8.28
CA GLU A 194 11.88 -3.90 -9.34
C GLU A 194 10.60 -3.08 -9.59
N PRO A 195 10.05 -3.09 -10.82
CA PRO A 195 8.74 -2.51 -11.09
C PRO A 195 7.65 -3.27 -10.36
N ILE A 196 6.60 -2.58 -9.92
CA ILE A 196 5.48 -3.18 -9.19
C ILE A 196 4.48 -3.79 -10.18
N VAL A 197 4.38 -5.11 -10.23
CA VAL A 197 3.32 -5.81 -10.98
C VAL A 197 1.99 -5.64 -10.26
N ARG A 198 1.01 -5.05 -10.94
CA ARG A 198 -0.29 -4.72 -10.32
C ARG A 198 -1.31 -5.85 -10.46
N CYS A 199 -2.21 -5.91 -9.50
CA CYS A 199 -3.28 -6.91 -9.43
C CYS A 199 -4.66 -6.24 -9.42
N LEU A 200 -5.73 -7.03 -9.42
CA LEU A 200 -7.11 -6.55 -9.43
C LEU A 200 -7.49 -5.61 -8.28
N ALA A 201 -6.64 -5.39 -7.28
CA ALA A 201 -6.93 -4.40 -6.24
C ALA A 201 -7.06 -2.98 -6.84
N THR A 202 -6.24 -2.64 -7.84
CA THR A 202 -6.24 -1.31 -8.47
C THR A 202 -7.50 -1.00 -9.28
N THR A 203 -8.31 -2.00 -9.60
CA THR A 203 -9.58 -1.81 -10.32
C THR A 203 -10.70 -1.29 -9.41
N ALA A 204 -10.53 -1.39 -8.09
CA ALA A 204 -11.52 -0.92 -7.12
C ALA A 204 -11.39 0.58 -6.87
N ASN A 205 -12.53 1.27 -6.80
CA ASN A 205 -12.62 2.66 -6.40
C ASN A 205 -12.26 2.79 -4.91
N PRO A 206 -11.32 3.66 -4.54
CA PRO A 206 -10.90 3.82 -3.15
C PRO A 206 -11.92 4.56 -2.26
N GLU A 207 -12.99 5.12 -2.83
CA GLU A 207 -14.05 5.80 -2.09
C GLU A 207 -15.25 4.88 -1.84
N THR A 208 -15.58 4.03 -2.81
CA THR A 208 -16.79 3.18 -2.77
C THR A 208 -16.49 1.69 -2.55
N GLY A 209 -15.26 1.26 -2.81
CA GLY A 209 -14.90 -0.16 -2.76
C GLY A 209 -15.45 -0.99 -3.93
N THR A 210 -16.08 -0.38 -4.92
CA THR A 210 -16.59 -1.08 -6.11
C THR A 210 -15.56 -1.07 -7.23
N ARG A 211 -15.59 -2.08 -8.12
CA ARG A 211 -14.73 -2.09 -9.31
C ARG A 211 -15.35 -1.18 -10.38
N ASP A 212 -14.66 -0.14 -10.78
CA ASP A 212 -15.12 0.87 -11.71
C ASP A 212 -14.11 1.22 -12.82
N ALA A 213 -12.90 0.65 -12.78
CA ALA A 213 -11.86 0.91 -13.78
C ALA A 213 -11.05 -0.35 -14.08
N ASP A 214 -10.91 -0.72 -15.35
CA ASP A 214 -10.07 -1.85 -15.77
C ASP A 214 -8.61 -1.40 -15.97
N THR A 215 -7.97 -1.03 -14.85
CA THR A 215 -6.60 -0.52 -14.82
C THR A 215 -5.57 -1.51 -15.37
N LEU A 216 -5.82 -2.83 -15.21
CA LEU A 216 -4.90 -3.86 -15.71
C LEU A 216 -4.93 -3.96 -17.24
N ASN A 217 -6.11 -3.87 -17.83
CA ASN A 217 -6.24 -3.82 -19.29
C ASN A 217 -5.70 -2.49 -19.83
N GLY A 218 -5.94 -1.38 -19.13
CA GLY A 218 -5.35 -0.08 -19.48
C GLY A 218 -3.84 -0.13 -19.59
N LEU A 219 -3.15 -0.70 -18.59
CA LEU A 219 -1.69 -0.90 -18.62
C LEU A 219 -1.26 -1.83 -19.76
N LYS A 220 -1.94 -2.96 -19.95
CA LYS A 220 -1.61 -3.92 -21.02
C LYS A 220 -1.80 -3.34 -22.41
N SER A 221 -2.90 -2.64 -22.66
CA SER A 221 -3.20 -2.07 -23.96
C SER A 221 -2.27 -0.91 -24.32
N GLY A 222 -1.97 -0.04 -23.35
CA GLY A 222 -1.09 1.12 -23.53
C GLY A 222 0.39 0.76 -23.61
N TRP A 223 0.88 -0.09 -22.70
CA TRP A 223 2.33 -0.30 -22.51
C TRP A 223 2.79 -1.75 -22.52
N LYS A 224 1.91 -2.72 -22.83
CA LYS A 224 2.21 -4.16 -22.93
C LYS A 224 2.68 -4.82 -21.65
N HIS A 225 2.46 -4.20 -20.49
CA HIS A 225 2.76 -4.75 -19.16
C HIS A 225 1.67 -4.39 -18.15
N GLN A 226 1.79 -4.90 -16.90
CA GLN A 226 0.92 -4.57 -15.77
C GLN A 226 1.68 -3.83 -14.66
N ASN A 227 2.84 -3.24 -14.99
CA ASN A 227 3.67 -2.56 -14.01
C ASN A 227 3.20 -1.12 -13.80
N PHE A 228 3.23 -0.67 -12.55
CA PHE A 228 2.99 0.72 -12.18
C PHE A 228 3.75 1.03 -10.88
N GLY A 229 4.69 1.98 -10.93
CA GLY A 229 5.58 2.31 -9.82
C GLY A 229 6.73 1.33 -9.63
N LEU A 230 7.55 1.58 -8.63
CA LEU A 230 8.80 0.90 -8.33
C LEU A 230 8.84 0.48 -6.85
N TYR A 231 9.28 -0.73 -6.56
CA TYR A 231 9.72 -1.10 -5.21
C TYR A 231 11.16 -0.68 -5.00
N ALA A 232 11.41 -0.02 -3.88
CA ALA A 232 12.74 0.41 -3.46
C ALA A 232 13.04 -0.09 -2.05
N LYS A 233 14.34 -0.25 -1.73
CA LYS A 233 14.86 -0.45 -0.38
C LYS A 233 15.44 0.85 0.15
N VAL A 234 15.30 1.11 1.42
CA VAL A 234 16.06 2.16 2.10
C VAL A 234 17.46 1.62 2.37
N ILE A 235 18.49 2.26 1.83
CA ILE A 235 19.89 1.87 2.04
C ILE A 235 20.62 2.80 3.02
N GLU A 236 20.18 4.07 3.16
CA GLU A 236 20.62 4.97 4.21
C GLU A 236 19.41 5.60 4.90
N ALA A 237 19.47 5.63 6.24
CA ALA A 237 18.41 6.19 7.06
C ALA A 237 18.28 7.70 6.84
N GLY A 238 17.04 8.20 6.92
CA GLY A 238 16.78 9.63 6.77
C GLY A 238 15.30 9.96 6.82
N ASP A 239 15.00 11.23 6.70
CA ASP A 239 13.64 11.78 6.66
C ASP A 239 13.20 12.03 5.22
N THR A 240 11.94 11.72 4.94
CA THR A 240 11.23 12.11 3.72
C THR A 240 10.02 12.95 4.13
N ILE A 241 9.90 14.15 3.55
CA ILE A 241 8.87 15.14 3.86
C ILE A 241 8.18 15.56 2.55
N LEU A 242 6.94 16.03 2.61
CA LEU A 242 6.28 16.62 1.44
C LEU A 242 7.11 17.76 0.84
N ASN A 243 7.18 17.81 -0.47
CA ASN A 243 7.98 18.73 -1.29
C ASN A 243 9.49 18.46 -1.28
N ASP A 244 9.98 17.41 -0.61
CA ASP A 244 11.38 17.03 -0.72
C ASP A 244 11.76 16.74 -2.17
N GLU A 245 12.94 17.21 -2.56
CA GLU A 245 13.53 16.95 -3.87
C GLU A 245 13.99 15.50 -3.99
N VAL A 246 13.87 14.95 -5.18
CA VAL A 246 14.37 13.61 -5.55
C VAL A 246 15.56 13.74 -6.47
N LYS A 247 16.68 13.06 -6.16
CA LYS A 247 17.92 13.10 -6.93
C LYS A 247 18.43 11.70 -7.22
N LEU A 248 18.73 11.40 -8.48
CA LEU A 248 19.56 10.23 -8.84
C LEU A 248 21.00 10.52 -8.40
N LEU A 249 21.64 9.52 -7.77
CA LEU A 249 23.01 9.61 -7.23
C LEU A 249 23.99 8.86 -8.14
#